data_e44b3b99a6969e8efa638719859664c6
#
_entry.id   e44b3b99a6969e8efa638719859664c6
#
_cell.length_a   1.000
_cell.length_b   1.000
_cell.length_c   1.000
_cell.angle_alpha   90.00
_cell.angle_beta   90.00
_cell.angle_gamma   90.00
#
_symmetry.space_group_name_H-M   'P 1'
#
loop_
_entity.id
_entity.type
_entity.pdbx_description
1 polymer ?
#
loop_
_entity_poly.entity_id
_entity_poly.type
_entity_poly.pdbx_seq_one_letter_code
_entity_poly.pdbx_strand_id
1 'polypeptide(L)'
;GSLNLMIPTLPGEHVISDDITVENNQVAVTISAGESVFNWTSTLDRNHTMQLMAPDNKHLIERWQIVISPSWHLGLEGLPMILEQQNALDYFSYSFYPYSGESLNLAITRPSAVKGEALAIDSVNLHIDQGTRTSKLELAFNYRSTRGGEHVIDLPVNYQLKEVKTDGRLINLQPESGQLAIPISPGTHNIQITMRSNVENSWVFSPPKINLNAPSSNITTKVNVSNQHWILWAKGPLLGPAILYWGELLAFVLIALLVARVKFSPLSTVQWLILGLGLSLNNWGVLVLIALWFSSITASQYRPIGVQRGLFNLSQLFLYAFSAVAIISLIAVVPISLLSSPSMGIEGYQSYGNTLTWFADKADGQLPTVTILSISVWFYKAIMLVWVIWLSTSILSWIKWAWETIGIHGYWQSLPPKKDKAEKTVPVQD
;
A
#
# COMPACT_ATOMS: atom_id res chain seq x y z
N GLY A 1 -15.30 -13.20 -38.44
CA GLY A 1 -14.12 -13.41 -39.27
C GLY A 1 -12.92 -13.82 -38.42
N SER A 2 -11.95 -14.48 -38.99
CA SER A 2 -10.64 -14.75 -38.37
C SER A 2 -9.69 -13.58 -38.62
N LEU A 3 -8.82 -13.28 -37.70
CA LEU A 3 -7.75 -12.29 -37.81
C LEU A 3 -6.40 -12.99 -37.77
N ASN A 4 -5.57 -12.76 -38.77
CA ASN A 4 -4.19 -13.25 -38.81
C ASN A 4 -3.30 -12.16 -38.21
N LEU A 5 -2.56 -12.50 -37.16
CA LEU A 5 -1.65 -11.62 -36.43
C LEU A 5 -0.22 -12.14 -36.64
N MET A 6 0.68 -11.24 -36.99
CA MET A 6 2.11 -11.52 -37.10
C MET A 6 2.79 -10.85 -35.90
N ILE A 7 3.30 -11.64 -34.98
CA ILE A 7 3.94 -11.17 -33.75
C ILE A 7 5.46 -11.24 -33.94
N PRO A 8 6.20 -10.13 -33.89
CA PRO A 8 7.64 -10.14 -34.07
C PRO A 8 8.32 -10.90 -32.93
N THR A 9 9.27 -11.75 -33.24
CA THR A 9 10.13 -12.41 -32.26
C THR A 9 11.23 -11.47 -31.80
N LEU A 10 11.72 -11.71 -30.58
CA LEU A 10 12.87 -10.97 -30.05
C LEU A 10 14.18 -11.34 -30.84
N PRO A 11 15.16 -10.44 -30.85
CA PRO A 11 16.48 -10.78 -31.42
C PRO A 11 17.09 -11.97 -30.68
N GLY A 12 17.46 -13.03 -31.39
CA GLY A 12 18.00 -14.27 -30.81
C GLY A 12 16.96 -15.16 -30.14
N GLU A 13 15.67 -14.96 -30.43
CA GLU A 13 14.58 -15.82 -30.01
C GLU A 13 14.40 -16.99 -30.97
N HIS A 14 14.35 -18.20 -30.39
CA HIS A 14 14.10 -19.45 -31.14
C HIS A 14 12.86 -20.13 -30.56
N VAL A 15 11.77 -20.14 -31.30
CA VAL A 15 10.53 -20.82 -30.94
C VAL A 15 10.72 -22.32 -30.95
N ILE A 16 10.37 -23.00 -29.84
CA ILE A 16 10.52 -24.46 -29.70
C ILE A 16 9.18 -25.20 -29.69
N SER A 17 8.07 -24.50 -29.80
CA SER A 17 6.73 -25.10 -29.85
C SER A 17 6.43 -25.62 -31.26
N ASP A 18 6.11 -26.93 -31.38
CA ASP A 18 5.92 -27.61 -32.67
C ASP A 18 4.71 -27.12 -33.48
N ASP A 19 3.69 -26.58 -32.79
CA ASP A 19 2.43 -26.15 -33.43
C ASP A 19 2.44 -24.69 -33.93
N ILE A 20 3.59 -24.00 -33.84
CA ILE A 20 3.71 -22.59 -34.20
C ILE A 20 4.56 -22.39 -35.42
N THR A 21 4.01 -21.70 -36.42
CA THR A 21 4.74 -21.34 -37.64
C THR A 21 5.46 -20.01 -37.45
N VAL A 22 6.76 -20.00 -37.70
CA VAL A 22 7.61 -18.79 -37.70
C VAL A 22 8.00 -18.45 -39.12
N GLU A 23 7.58 -17.28 -39.58
CA GLU A 23 7.92 -16.75 -40.89
C GLU A 23 8.59 -15.39 -40.77
N ASN A 24 9.76 -15.19 -41.38
CA ASN A 24 10.48 -13.92 -41.38
C ASN A 24 10.66 -13.29 -39.95
N ASN A 25 11.04 -14.07 -38.98
CA ASN A 25 11.16 -13.66 -37.58
C ASN A 25 9.84 -13.13 -36.96
N GLN A 26 8.72 -13.66 -37.39
CA GLN A 26 7.40 -13.38 -36.84
C GLN A 26 6.64 -14.68 -36.60
N VAL A 27 5.94 -14.74 -35.48
CA VAL A 27 5.02 -15.82 -35.16
C VAL A 27 3.68 -15.50 -35.81
N ALA A 28 3.19 -16.40 -36.66
CA ALA A 28 1.89 -16.29 -37.30
C ALA A 28 0.81 -16.92 -36.41
N VAL A 29 -0.13 -16.10 -35.91
CA VAL A 29 -1.23 -16.54 -35.09
C VAL A 29 -2.56 -16.19 -35.77
N THR A 30 -3.44 -17.18 -35.92
CA THR A 30 -4.79 -16.97 -36.47
C THR A 30 -5.81 -16.95 -35.30
N ILE A 31 -6.40 -15.80 -35.06
CA ILE A 31 -7.41 -15.61 -34.00
C ILE A 31 -8.80 -15.76 -34.64
N SER A 32 -9.61 -16.69 -34.13
CA SER A 32 -11.00 -16.85 -34.52
C SER A 32 -11.91 -15.86 -33.79
N ALA A 33 -13.12 -15.62 -34.26
CA ALA A 33 -14.09 -14.78 -33.59
C ALA A 33 -14.46 -15.37 -32.20
N GLY A 34 -14.19 -14.64 -31.14
CA GLY A 34 -14.35 -15.05 -29.74
C GLY A 34 -13.07 -14.91 -28.93
N GLU A 35 -13.08 -15.39 -27.69
CA GLU A 35 -11.86 -15.48 -26.87
C GLU A 35 -11.01 -16.64 -27.35
N SER A 36 -9.72 -16.35 -27.66
CA SER A 36 -8.74 -17.35 -28.04
C SER A 36 -7.45 -17.09 -27.24
N VAL A 37 -6.85 -18.15 -26.72
CA VAL A 37 -5.56 -18.11 -26.02
C VAL A 37 -4.57 -18.95 -26.78
N PHE A 38 -3.43 -18.34 -27.15
CA PHE A 38 -2.31 -19.00 -27.78
C PHE A 38 -1.09 -18.90 -26.88
N ASN A 39 -0.43 -20.02 -26.66
CA ASN A 39 0.78 -20.10 -25.86
C ASN A 39 1.88 -20.75 -26.69
N TRP A 40 3.06 -20.18 -26.63
CA TRP A 40 4.26 -20.83 -27.17
C TRP A 40 5.43 -20.61 -26.22
N THR A 41 6.43 -21.42 -26.38
CA THR A 41 7.67 -21.34 -25.63
C THR A 41 8.81 -21.12 -26.59
N SER A 42 9.72 -20.23 -26.21
CA SER A 42 10.93 -19.93 -26.99
C SER A 42 12.16 -19.99 -26.11
N THR A 43 13.30 -20.22 -26.69
CA THR A 43 14.60 -19.99 -26.05
C THR A 43 15.20 -18.70 -26.57
N LEU A 44 16.00 -18.05 -25.76
CA LEU A 44 16.75 -16.85 -26.11
C LEU A 44 18.23 -17.15 -26.08
N ASP A 45 18.99 -16.49 -26.95
CA ASP A 45 20.43 -16.54 -26.91
C ASP A 45 20.97 -16.03 -25.56
N ARG A 46 22.07 -16.62 -25.09
CA ARG A 46 22.72 -16.26 -23.83
C ARG A 46 23.46 -14.93 -23.94
N ASN A 47 22.74 -13.84 -23.88
CA ASN A 47 23.31 -12.49 -23.90
C ASN A 47 23.32 -11.88 -22.51
N HIS A 48 24.38 -11.15 -22.16
CA HIS A 48 24.45 -10.40 -20.90
C HIS A 48 23.58 -9.12 -20.89
N THR A 49 23.25 -8.64 -22.07
CA THR A 49 22.36 -7.48 -22.25
C THR A 49 21.31 -7.81 -23.29
N MET A 50 20.08 -7.39 -23.02
CA MET A 50 18.94 -7.58 -23.90
C MET A 50 18.10 -6.32 -23.90
N GLN A 51 17.59 -5.95 -25.06
CA GLN A 51 16.59 -4.91 -25.19
C GLN A 51 15.25 -5.52 -25.60
N LEU A 52 14.23 -5.33 -24.75
CA LEU A 52 12.86 -5.60 -25.10
C LEU A 52 12.25 -4.30 -25.65
N MET A 53 11.54 -4.38 -26.76
CA MET A 53 10.87 -3.24 -27.37
C MET A 53 9.42 -3.62 -27.64
N ALA A 54 8.49 -2.83 -27.15
CA ALA A 54 7.07 -3.00 -27.45
C ALA A 54 6.82 -2.64 -28.93
N PRO A 55 6.17 -3.51 -29.71
CA PRO A 55 5.88 -3.24 -31.11
C PRO A 55 5.02 -1.99 -31.27
N ASP A 56 5.27 -1.23 -32.34
CA ASP A 56 4.45 -0.06 -32.66
C ASP A 56 3.11 -0.49 -33.25
N ASN A 57 2.23 -0.97 -32.41
CA ASN A 57 0.89 -1.43 -32.78
C ASN A 57 -0.16 -0.91 -31.77
N LYS A 58 -1.06 -0.08 -32.26
CA LYS A 58 -2.13 0.54 -31.45
C LYS A 58 -3.19 -0.45 -30.96
N HIS A 59 -3.20 -1.68 -31.46
CA HIS A 59 -4.21 -2.70 -31.12
C HIS A 59 -3.67 -3.79 -30.18
N LEU A 60 -2.39 -3.73 -29.80
CA LEU A 60 -1.75 -4.67 -28.90
C LEU A 60 -1.45 -3.98 -27.57
N ILE A 61 -1.81 -4.63 -26.47
CA ILE A 61 -1.42 -4.26 -25.11
C ILE A 61 -0.52 -5.38 -24.62
N GLU A 62 0.70 -5.04 -24.24
CA GLU A 62 1.66 -5.99 -23.75
C GLU A 62 1.79 -5.91 -22.24
N ARG A 63 1.97 -7.05 -21.63
CA ARG A 63 2.41 -7.19 -20.25
C ARG A 63 3.65 -8.06 -20.25
N TRP A 64 4.74 -7.50 -19.76
CA TRP A 64 5.98 -8.26 -19.61
C TRP A 64 6.15 -8.68 -18.15
N GLN A 65 6.42 -9.95 -17.98
CA GLN A 65 6.75 -10.51 -16.67
C GLN A 65 8.12 -11.18 -16.76
N ILE A 66 9.09 -10.64 -16.04
CA ILE A 66 10.46 -11.13 -16.01
C ILE A 66 10.65 -11.86 -14.69
N VAL A 67 10.93 -13.15 -14.76
CA VAL A 67 11.18 -14.01 -13.61
C VAL A 67 12.65 -14.40 -13.61
N ILE A 68 13.35 -14.10 -12.50
CA ILE A 68 14.78 -14.38 -12.40
C ILE A 68 15.10 -15.10 -11.08
N SER A 69 16.03 -16.05 -11.17
CA SER A 69 16.56 -16.72 -9.98
C SER A 69 17.37 -15.76 -9.12
N PRO A 70 17.34 -15.90 -7.77
CA PRO A 70 18.14 -15.10 -6.84
C PRO A 70 19.66 -15.12 -7.08
N SER A 71 20.15 -16.11 -7.86
CA SER A 71 21.57 -16.22 -8.21
C SER A 71 22.01 -15.27 -9.34
N TRP A 72 21.06 -14.49 -9.91
CA TRP A 72 21.33 -13.54 -10.98
C TRP A 72 20.96 -12.13 -10.54
N HIS A 73 21.72 -11.16 -10.98
CA HIS A 73 21.41 -9.74 -10.84
C HIS A 73 20.87 -9.21 -12.16
N LEU A 74 19.75 -8.50 -12.07
CA LEU A 74 19.07 -7.88 -13.19
C LEU A 74 19.13 -6.35 -13.04
N GLY A 75 19.88 -5.69 -13.91
CA GLY A 75 19.80 -4.25 -14.11
C GLY A 75 18.65 -3.92 -15.06
N LEU A 76 17.80 -2.99 -14.71
CA LEU A 76 16.59 -2.59 -15.45
C LEU A 76 16.66 -1.10 -15.73
N GLU A 77 16.57 -0.72 -17.01
CA GLU A 77 16.54 0.70 -17.42
C GLU A 77 15.52 0.91 -18.55
N GLY A 78 14.76 1.99 -18.46
CA GLY A 78 13.83 2.45 -19.51
C GLY A 78 12.37 2.51 -19.10
N LEU A 79 11.85 1.54 -18.35
CA LEU A 79 10.44 1.49 -17.94
C LEU A 79 10.28 1.46 -16.43
N PRO A 80 9.23 2.09 -15.89
CA PRO A 80 8.88 1.96 -14.49
C PRO A 80 8.42 0.53 -14.20
N MET A 81 8.93 -0.03 -13.11
CA MET A 81 8.65 -1.37 -12.66
C MET A 81 7.41 -1.38 -11.76
N ILE A 82 6.52 -2.34 -11.97
CA ILE A 82 5.42 -2.65 -11.06
C ILE A 82 5.81 -3.89 -10.26
N LEU A 83 5.90 -3.73 -8.96
CA LEU A 83 6.22 -4.82 -8.04
C LEU A 83 4.95 -5.57 -7.69
N GLU A 84 4.84 -6.81 -8.12
CA GLU A 84 3.79 -7.71 -7.68
C GLU A 84 4.19 -8.41 -6.38
N GLN A 85 3.25 -8.54 -5.43
CA GLN A 85 3.45 -9.34 -4.23
C GLN A 85 3.71 -10.80 -4.63
N GLN A 86 4.87 -11.32 -4.25
CA GLN A 86 5.20 -12.71 -4.49
C GLN A 86 5.37 -13.49 -3.20
N ASN A 87 4.72 -14.64 -3.15
CA ASN A 87 4.75 -15.55 -2.00
C ASN A 87 5.85 -16.61 -2.09
N ALA A 88 6.72 -16.59 -3.12
CA ALA A 88 7.76 -17.57 -3.31
C ALA A 88 9.15 -16.97 -3.11
N LEU A 89 9.93 -17.57 -2.22
CA LEU A 89 11.29 -17.17 -1.85
C LEU A 89 12.35 -17.55 -2.91
N ASP A 90 11.97 -18.32 -3.95
CA ASP A 90 12.92 -18.96 -4.86
C ASP A 90 13.18 -18.17 -6.16
N TYR A 91 12.46 -17.06 -6.42
CA TYR A 91 12.64 -16.23 -7.61
C TYR A 91 12.15 -14.80 -7.39
N PHE A 92 12.70 -13.87 -8.18
CA PHE A 92 12.20 -12.48 -8.27
C PHE A 92 11.37 -12.33 -9.53
N SER A 93 10.24 -11.63 -9.48
CA SER A 93 9.40 -11.32 -10.61
C SER A 93 9.16 -9.83 -10.72
N TYR A 94 9.34 -9.31 -11.91
CA TYR A 94 9.17 -7.92 -12.25
C TYR A 94 8.11 -7.81 -13.35
N SER A 95 7.10 -6.98 -13.17
CA SER A 95 6.05 -6.75 -14.15
C SER A 95 6.13 -5.36 -14.75
N PHE A 96 5.93 -5.29 -16.07
CA PHE A 96 5.94 -4.05 -16.84
C PHE A 96 4.74 -3.99 -17.77
N TYR A 97 4.24 -2.80 -18.03
CA TYR A 97 3.16 -2.54 -18.97
C TYR A 97 3.62 -1.47 -19.97
N PRO A 98 4.39 -1.85 -20.98
CA PRO A 98 4.93 -0.90 -21.94
C PRO A 98 3.82 -0.32 -22.83
N TYR A 99 3.99 0.94 -23.18
CA TYR A 99 3.26 1.53 -24.30
C TYR A 99 3.97 1.21 -25.63
N SER A 100 3.23 1.32 -26.73
CA SER A 100 3.77 1.14 -28.10
C SER A 100 5.06 1.94 -28.31
N GLY A 101 6.13 1.28 -28.75
CA GLY A 101 7.45 1.87 -29.01
C GLY A 101 8.36 2.07 -27.80
N GLU A 102 7.89 1.79 -26.57
CA GLU A 102 8.75 1.83 -25.39
C GLU A 102 9.70 0.66 -25.34
N SER A 103 10.86 0.87 -24.72
CA SER A 103 11.89 -0.16 -24.61
C SER A 103 12.38 -0.32 -23.17
N LEU A 104 12.71 -1.55 -22.82
CA LEU A 104 13.32 -1.94 -21.55
C LEU A 104 14.68 -2.58 -21.83
N ASN A 105 15.74 -2.00 -21.28
CA ASN A 105 17.08 -2.57 -21.35
C ASN A 105 17.31 -3.45 -20.12
N LEU A 106 17.70 -4.67 -20.35
CA LEU A 106 18.02 -5.69 -19.36
C LEU A 106 19.52 -5.91 -19.34
N ALA A 107 20.15 -5.77 -18.19
CA ALA A 107 21.54 -6.17 -17.96
C ALA A 107 21.55 -7.36 -17.01
N ILE A 108 21.79 -8.55 -17.52
CA ILE A 108 21.77 -9.80 -16.76
C ILE A 108 23.21 -10.13 -16.35
N THR A 109 23.50 -10.03 -15.07
CA THR A 109 24.83 -10.34 -14.56
C THR A 109 24.72 -11.39 -13.46
N ARG A 110 25.71 -12.24 -13.40
CA ARG A 110 25.88 -13.12 -12.26
C ARG A 110 26.91 -12.49 -11.34
N PRO A 111 26.60 -12.29 -10.04
CA PRO A 111 27.61 -11.82 -9.11
C PRO A 111 28.83 -12.76 -9.20
N SER A 112 29.92 -12.25 -9.71
CA SER A 112 31.18 -12.98 -9.71
C SER A 112 31.91 -12.65 -8.42
N ALA A 113 32.49 -13.65 -7.77
CA ALA A 113 33.48 -13.40 -6.73
C ALA A 113 34.53 -12.43 -7.27
N VAL A 114 34.88 -11.43 -6.50
CA VAL A 114 35.98 -10.50 -6.84
C VAL A 114 37.23 -11.36 -7.09
N LYS A 115 38.05 -10.98 -8.08
CA LYS A 115 39.27 -11.72 -8.43
C LYS A 115 40.13 -11.87 -7.17
N GLY A 116 40.21 -13.11 -6.62
CA GLY A 116 40.87 -13.43 -5.36
C GLY A 116 39.95 -13.82 -4.22
N GLU A 117 38.66 -13.51 -4.27
CA GLU A 117 37.67 -13.96 -3.26
C GLU A 117 36.97 -15.22 -3.73
N ALA A 118 36.96 -16.22 -2.83
CA ALA A 118 36.34 -17.52 -3.08
C ALA A 118 34.84 -17.54 -2.77
N LEU A 119 34.27 -16.42 -2.29
CA LEU A 119 32.92 -16.29 -1.76
C LEU A 119 32.10 -15.26 -2.52
N ALA A 120 30.87 -15.59 -2.87
CA ALA A 120 29.86 -14.66 -3.37
C ALA A 120 28.55 -14.84 -2.59
N ILE A 121 27.92 -13.74 -2.17
CA ILE A 121 26.62 -13.74 -1.47
C ILE A 121 25.54 -13.35 -2.46
N ASP A 122 24.68 -14.31 -2.80
CA ASP A 122 23.69 -14.20 -3.86
C ASP A 122 22.39 -13.52 -3.41
N SER A 123 22.00 -13.73 -2.15
CA SER A 123 20.81 -13.10 -1.56
C SER A 123 20.98 -12.92 -0.05
N VAL A 124 20.37 -11.85 0.46
CA VAL A 124 20.35 -11.52 1.89
C VAL A 124 18.94 -11.16 2.31
N ASN A 125 18.45 -11.80 3.35
CA ASN A 125 17.17 -11.50 3.98
C ASN A 125 17.44 -11.07 5.43
N LEU A 126 17.18 -9.81 5.73
CA LEU A 126 17.25 -9.27 7.08
C LEU A 126 15.83 -9.04 7.59
N HIS A 127 15.41 -9.86 8.55
CA HIS A 127 14.12 -9.76 9.20
C HIS A 127 14.26 -9.25 10.62
N ILE A 128 13.52 -8.21 10.98
CA ILE A 128 13.57 -7.59 12.29
C ILE A 128 12.17 -7.47 12.86
N ASP A 129 11.96 -8.13 13.99
CA ASP A 129 10.75 -7.98 14.80
C ASP A 129 11.03 -7.01 15.94
N GLN A 130 10.55 -5.78 15.80
CA GLN A 130 10.65 -4.77 16.84
C GLN A 130 9.50 -4.93 17.83
N GLY A 131 9.77 -5.61 18.92
CA GLY A 131 8.85 -5.67 20.06
C GLY A 131 8.90 -4.40 20.91
N THR A 132 8.17 -4.39 22.02
CA THR A 132 8.15 -3.26 22.97
C THR A 132 9.34 -3.23 23.91
N ARG A 133 9.92 -4.37 24.24
CA ARG A 133 11.05 -4.50 25.17
C ARG A 133 12.27 -5.16 24.55
N THR A 134 12.06 -5.96 23.53
CA THR A 134 13.13 -6.70 22.88
C THR A 134 12.92 -6.70 21.38
N SER A 135 14.02 -6.61 20.64
CA SER A 135 14.06 -6.77 19.19
C SER A 135 14.71 -8.10 18.85
N LYS A 136 14.08 -8.83 17.94
CA LYS A 136 14.64 -10.05 17.34
C LYS A 136 15.11 -9.70 15.94
N LEU A 137 16.31 -10.12 15.60
CA LEU A 137 16.90 -9.95 14.30
C LEU A 137 17.26 -11.31 13.73
N GLU A 138 16.78 -11.61 12.54
CA GLU A 138 17.10 -12.80 11.78
C GLU A 138 17.79 -12.35 10.48
N LEU A 139 19.04 -12.74 10.35
CA LEU A 139 19.84 -12.55 9.15
C LEU A 139 19.99 -13.88 8.45
N ALA A 140 19.45 -14.00 7.25
CA ALA A 140 19.62 -15.18 6.41
C ALA A 140 20.29 -14.76 5.10
N PHE A 141 21.32 -15.50 4.68
CA PHE A 141 21.95 -15.26 3.39
C PHE A 141 22.37 -16.54 2.70
N ASN A 142 22.28 -16.52 1.39
CA ASN A 142 22.75 -17.61 0.53
C ASN A 142 24.11 -17.23 -0.03
N TYR A 143 25.10 -18.10 0.14
CA TYR A 143 26.41 -17.91 -0.43
C TYR A 143 26.82 -19.06 -1.37
N ARG A 144 27.71 -18.73 -2.29
CA ARG A 144 28.45 -19.71 -3.11
C ARG A 144 29.92 -19.55 -2.83
N SER A 145 30.59 -20.68 -2.56
CA SER A 145 32.03 -20.70 -2.37
C SER A 145 32.70 -21.76 -3.23
N THR A 146 33.89 -21.44 -3.73
CA THR A 146 34.74 -22.39 -4.45
C THR A 146 35.76 -23.08 -3.55
N ARG A 147 35.94 -22.59 -2.32
CA ARG A 147 36.89 -23.11 -1.34
C ARG A 147 36.25 -23.19 0.03
N GLY A 148 36.73 -24.12 0.86
CA GLY A 148 36.46 -24.14 2.28
C GLY A 148 37.32 -23.11 3.01
N GLY A 149 36.86 -22.66 4.18
CA GLY A 149 37.54 -21.67 5.03
C GLY A 149 36.64 -21.09 6.08
N GLU A 150 36.99 -19.91 6.53
CA GLU A 150 36.18 -19.11 7.46
C GLU A 150 35.85 -17.77 6.83
N HIS A 151 34.62 -17.32 7.04
CA HIS A 151 34.17 -15.99 6.65
C HIS A 151 33.75 -15.23 7.90
N VAL A 152 34.33 -14.05 8.10
CA VAL A 152 34.10 -13.24 9.29
C VAL A 152 33.08 -12.15 8.97
N ILE A 153 32.02 -12.07 9.77
CA ILE A 153 31.01 -11.01 9.69
C ILE A 153 31.06 -10.16 10.98
N ASP A 154 30.80 -8.85 10.85
CA ASP A 154 30.74 -7.96 12.00
C ASP A 154 29.32 -7.95 12.58
N LEU A 155 29.20 -8.36 13.84
CA LEU A 155 27.95 -8.34 14.58
C LEU A 155 27.68 -6.97 15.22
N PRO A 156 26.44 -6.53 15.30
CA PRO A 156 26.11 -5.27 15.94
C PRO A 156 26.31 -5.33 17.47
N VAL A 157 26.89 -4.27 18.02
CA VAL A 157 27.37 -4.20 19.42
C VAL A 157 26.30 -4.48 20.47
N ASN A 158 25.05 -4.10 20.23
CA ASN A 158 23.95 -4.22 21.20
C ASN A 158 23.12 -5.49 21.01
N TYR A 159 23.57 -6.43 20.19
CA TYR A 159 22.84 -7.66 19.89
C TYR A 159 23.56 -8.88 20.44
N GLN A 160 22.82 -9.76 21.08
CA GLN A 160 23.30 -11.05 21.56
C GLN A 160 22.99 -12.14 20.54
N LEU A 161 23.99 -12.87 20.12
CA LEU A 161 23.83 -14.05 19.28
C LEU A 161 23.03 -15.10 20.05
N LYS A 162 22.01 -15.68 19.41
CA LYS A 162 21.19 -16.76 19.98
C LYS A 162 21.39 -18.07 19.26
N GLU A 163 21.44 -18.01 17.93
CA GLU A 163 21.46 -19.23 17.12
C GLU A 163 22.14 -18.94 15.78
N VAL A 164 22.92 -19.91 15.30
CA VAL A 164 23.48 -19.95 13.96
C VAL A 164 23.15 -21.30 13.34
N LYS A 165 22.61 -21.27 12.12
CA LYS A 165 22.31 -22.46 11.33
C LYS A 165 22.99 -22.38 9.98
N THR A 166 23.55 -23.50 9.52
CA THR A 166 23.98 -23.71 8.14
C THR A 166 23.17 -24.84 7.54
N ASP A 167 22.48 -24.59 6.42
CA ASP A 167 21.59 -25.54 5.75
C ASP A 167 20.56 -26.18 6.71
N GLY A 168 20.01 -25.36 7.63
CA GLY A 168 19.06 -25.78 8.64
C GLY A 168 19.65 -26.51 9.82
N ARG A 169 20.95 -26.81 9.86
CA ARG A 169 21.64 -27.49 10.97
C ARG A 169 22.23 -26.48 11.94
N LEU A 170 21.95 -26.64 13.21
CA LEU A 170 22.50 -25.80 14.27
C LEU A 170 24.02 -25.94 14.36
N ILE A 171 24.72 -24.82 14.40
CA ILE A 171 26.16 -24.73 14.66
C ILE A 171 26.37 -23.89 15.91
N ASN A 172 27.17 -24.43 16.83
CA ASN A 172 27.53 -23.72 18.07
C ASN A 172 28.73 -22.81 17.79
N LEU A 173 28.47 -21.55 17.50
CA LEU A 173 29.50 -20.53 17.30
C LEU A 173 29.37 -19.44 18.38
N GLN A 174 30.52 -18.95 18.83
CA GLN A 174 30.56 -17.81 19.76
C GLN A 174 31.26 -16.63 19.09
N PRO A 175 30.71 -15.41 19.22
CA PRO A 175 31.36 -14.23 18.68
C PRO A 175 32.59 -13.85 19.51
N GLU A 176 33.67 -13.51 18.83
CA GLU A 176 34.87 -12.98 19.44
C GLU A 176 35.03 -11.51 19.07
N SER A 177 35.16 -10.62 20.06
CA SER A 177 35.34 -9.19 19.87
C SER A 177 34.34 -8.52 18.92
N GLY A 178 33.07 -8.99 18.90
CA GLY A 178 32.01 -8.48 18.01
C GLY A 178 32.04 -9.04 16.59
N GLN A 179 32.91 -10.01 16.33
CA GLN A 179 32.99 -10.71 15.04
C GLN A 179 32.54 -12.15 15.17
N LEU A 180 31.90 -12.67 14.14
CA LEU A 180 31.48 -14.05 14.04
C LEU A 180 32.19 -14.72 12.86
N ALA A 181 33.08 -15.66 13.17
CA ALA A 181 33.74 -16.51 12.20
C ALA A 181 32.82 -17.68 11.83
N ILE A 182 32.42 -17.74 10.58
CA ILE A 182 31.50 -18.74 10.05
C ILE A 182 32.28 -19.71 9.17
N PRO A 183 32.25 -21.03 9.45
CA PRO A 183 32.88 -22.00 8.58
C PRO A 183 32.17 -22.07 7.23
N ILE A 184 32.94 -21.89 6.15
CA ILE A 184 32.47 -21.90 4.77
C ILE A 184 32.88 -23.22 4.11
N SER A 185 31.94 -23.86 3.45
CA SER A 185 32.18 -25.08 2.65
C SER A 185 32.04 -24.76 1.16
N PRO A 186 32.73 -25.51 0.27
CA PRO A 186 32.54 -25.36 -1.16
C PRO A 186 31.10 -25.73 -1.56
N GLY A 187 30.53 -24.98 -2.51
CA GLY A 187 29.16 -25.19 -2.98
C GLY A 187 28.25 -23.99 -2.68
N THR A 188 26.95 -24.23 -2.75
CA THR A 188 25.91 -23.26 -2.40
C THR A 188 25.28 -23.63 -1.07
N HIS A 189 25.28 -22.72 -0.12
CA HIS A 189 24.81 -22.95 1.23
C HIS A 189 23.98 -21.78 1.73
N ASN A 190 23.11 -22.06 2.70
CA ASN A 190 22.30 -21.07 3.41
C ASN A 190 22.77 -20.91 4.84
N ILE A 191 22.99 -19.68 5.27
CA ILE A 191 23.29 -19.35 6.67
C ILE A 191 22.14 -18.55 7.26
N GLN A 192 21.74 -18.89 8.47
CA GLN A 192 20.73 -18.20 9.25
C GLN A 192 21.31 -17.85 10.63
N ILE A 193 21.22 -16.58 10.99
CA ILE A 193 21.75 -16.04 12.26
C ILE A 193 20.62 -15.35 12.98
N THR A 194 20.30 -15.80 14.17
CA THR A 194 19.29 -15.20 15.03
C THR A 194 19.96 -14.45 16.17
N MET A 195 19.62 -13.19 16.30
CA MET A 195 20.15 -12.29 17.33
C MET A 195 19.01 -11.62 18.09
N ARG A 196 19.28 -11.17 19.29
CA ARG A 196 18.33 -10.45 20.13
C ARG A 196 18.98 -9.27 20.81
N SER A 197 18.25 -8.15 20.89
CA SER A 197 18.65 -6.95 21.62
C SER A 197 17.51 -6.47 22.51
N ASN A 198 17.85 -5.70 23.54
CA ASN A 198 16.86 -4.90 24.23
C ASN A 198 16.52 -3.67 23.39
N VAL A 199 15.24 -3.32 23.29
CA VAL A 199 14.78 -2.13 22.57
C VAL A 199 15.00 -0.92 23.47
N GLU A 200 15.72 0.07 22.96
CA GLU A 200 15.78 1.38 23.56
C GLU A 200 14.49 2.15 23.21
N ASN A 201 13.95 2.90 24.18
CA ASN A 201 12.77 3.76 23.95
C ASN A 201 13.20 4.97 23.09
N SER A 202 13.25 4.77 21.79
CA SER A 202 13.57 5.80 20.80
C SER A 202 12.38 6.00 19.84
N TRP A 203 12.10 7.24 19.50
CA TRP A 203 11.12 7.56 18.46
C TRP A 203 11.62 7.22 17.07
N VAL A 204 12.94 7.15 16.91
CA VAL A 204 13.59 6.79 15.66
C VAL A 204 14.20 5.41 15.82
N PHE A 205 13.69 4.45 15.07
CA PHE A 205 14.27 3.12 14.98
C PHE A 205 15.12 3.03 13.71
N SER A 206 16.38 2.64 13.88
CA SER A 206 17.26 2.24 12.79
C SER A 206 17.82 0.87 13.12
N PRO A 207 17.68 -0.13 12.23
CA PRO A 207 18.37 -1.39 12.38
C PRO A 207 19.87 -1.19 12.60
N PRO A 208 20.49 -2.12 13.32
CA PRO A 208 21.93 -2.05 13.50
C PRO A 208 22.64 -2.21 12.15
N LYS A 209 23.78 -1.56 12.03
CA LYS A 209 24.64 -1.74 10.87
C LYS A 209 25.26 -3.13 10.93
N ILE A 210 25.03 -3.93 9.92
CA ILE A 210 25.60 -5.26 9.74
C ILE A 210 26.54 -5.19 8.55
N ASN A 211 27.77 -5.66 8.75
CA ASN A 211 28.74 -5.77 7.69
C ASN A 211 29.02 -7.24 7.42
N LEU A 212 28.72 -7.69 6.23
CA LEU A 212 28.97 -9.05 5.79
C LEU A 212 30.41 -9.26 5.34
N ASN A 213 31.23 -8.18 5.24
CA ASN A 213 32.61 -8.21 4.76
C ASN A 213 32.77 -8.88 3.38
N ALA A 214 31.71 -8.97 2.61
CA ALA A 214 31.70 -9.47 1.24
C ALA A 214 30.58 -8.79 0.43
N PRO A 215 30.80 -8.53 -0.86
CA PRO A 215 29.76 -8.01 -1.74
C PRO A 215 28.54 -8.95 -1.74
N SER A 216 27.36 -8.36 -1.65
CA SER A 216 26.10 -9.09 -1.62
C SER A 216 25.10 -8.52 -2.60
N SER A 217 24.20 -9.38 -3.09
CA SER A 217 23.13 -9.02 -4.02
C SER A 217 21.77 -9.40 -3.45
N ASN A 218 20.71 -8.85 -4.06
CA ASN A 218 19.32 -9.19 -3.73
C ASN A 218 19.01 -9.11 -2.24
N ILE A 219 19.14 -7.90 -1.68
CA ILE A 219 19.02 -7.66 -0.25
C ILE A 219 17.61 -7.23 0.08
N THR A 220 16.90 -8.02 0.86
CA THR A 220 15.58 -7.72 1.40
C THR A 220 15.70 -7.39 2.89
N THR A 221 15.26 -6.22 3.29
CA THR A 221 15.16 -5.82 4.70
C THR A 221 13.69 -5.69 5.06
N LYS A 222 13.22 -6.53 5.98
CA LYS A 222 11.86 -6.53 6.50
C LYS A 222 11.85 -6.16 7.97
N VAL A 223 11.07 -5.15 8.33
CA VAL A 223 10.90 -4.70 9.72
C VAL A 223 9.43 -4.78 10.09
N ASN A 224 9.14 -5.59 11.10
CA ASN A 224 7.82 -5.63 11.73
C ASN A 224 7.85 -4.72 12.96
N VAL A 225 7.09 -3.65 12.92
CA VAL A 225 6.95 -2.73 14.05
C VAL A 225 5.78 -3.15 14.93
N SER A 226 5.98 -3.14 16.25
CA SER A 226 4.92 -3.48 17.19
C SER A 226 3.65 -2.62 17.00
N ASN A 227 2.48 -3.23 17.13
CA ASN A 227 1.17 -2.53 17.09
C ASN A 227 1.00 -1.44 18.18
N GLN A 228 1.92 -1.35 19.14
CA GLN A 228 1.94 -0.29 20.13
C GLN A 228 2.65 0.99 19.64
N HIS A 229 3.19 0.96 18.45
CA HIS A 229 3.82 2.10 17.79
C HIS A 229 3.00 2.59 16.60
N TRP A 230 2.90 3.90 16.50
CA TRP A 230 2.31 4.61 15.37
C TRP A 230 3.43 5.05 14.44
N ILE A 231 3.52 4.47 13.24
CA ILE A 231 4.55 4.74 12.25
C ILE A 231 4.20 6.06 11.55
N LEU A 232 5.08 7.07 11.67
CA LEU A 232 4.87 8.36 11.04
C LEU A 232 5.64 8.52 9.73
N TRP A 233 6.85 7.95 9.67
CA TRP A 233 7.75 8.08 8.53
C TRP A 233 8.66 6.87 8.40
N ALA A 234 9.01 6.53 7.16
CA ALA A 234 9.96 5.47 6.87
C ALA A 234 10.88 5.90 5.73
N LYS A 235 12.17 5.60 5.85
CA LYS A 235 13.19 5.89 4.85
C LYS A 235 14.15 4.71 4.72
N GLY A 236 14.61 4.45 3.50
CA GLY A 236 15.53 3.36 3.20
C GLY A 236 15.95 3.37 1.74
N PRO A 237 16.35 2.22 1.20
CA PRO A 237 16.57 2.03 -0.24
C PRO A 237 15.39 2.50 -1.10
N LEU A 238 15.66 2.77 -2.38
CA LEU A 238 14.68 3.30 -3.35
C LEU A 238 13.41 2.46 -3.44
N LEU A 239 13.54 1.13 -3.41
CA LEU A 239 12.41 0.21 -3.40
C LEU A 239 12.03 -0.09 -1.95
N GLY A 240 10.94 0.52 -1.50
CA GLY A 240 10.50 0.41 -0.12
C GLY A 240 9.05 0.84 0.09
N PRO A 241 8.62 0.93 1.35
CA PRO A 241 7.27 1.33 1.71
C PRO A 241 7.00 2.80 1.40
N ALA A 242 5.79 3.07 0.93
CA ALA A 242 5.21 4.40 0.85
C ALA A 242 4.15 4.57 1.94
N ILE A 243 4.16 5.71 2.62
CA ILE A 243 3.13 6.07 3.61
C ILE A 243 2.13 6.99 2.92
N LEU A 244 1.03 6.43 2.44
CA LEU A 244 0.05 7.14 1.60
C LEU A 244 -0.75 8.16 2.39
N TYR A 245 -0.91 7.96 3.70
CA TYR A 245 -1.70 8.85 4.57
C TYR A 245 -1.36 10.33 4.43
N TRP A 246 -0.08 10.69 4.28
CA TRP A 246 0.32 12.10 4.15
C TRP A 246 -0.18 12.74 2.85
N GLY A 247 -0.21 11.96 1.75
CA GLY A 247 -0.79 12.39 0.48
C GLY A 247 -2.30 12.56 0.56
N GLU A 248 -2.99 11.60 1.18
CA GLU A 248 -4.42 11.66 1.45
C GLU A 248 -4.78 12.84 2.34
N LEU A 249 -4.02 13.09 3.40
CA LEU A 249 -4.21 14.22 4.29
C LEU A 249 -4.05 15.55 3.54
N LEU A 250 -3.03 15.67 2.70
CA LEU A 250 -2.84 16.87 1.88
C LEU A 250 -4.03 17.10 0.94
N ALA A 251 -4.46 16.06 0.23
CA ALA A 251 -5.63 16.14 -0.66
C ALA A 251 -6.89 16.55 0.14
N PHE A 252 -7.05 15.96 1.32
CA PHE A 252 -8.16 16.30 2.21
C PHE A 252 -8.14 17.77 2.65
N VAL A 253 -6.99 18.28 3.07
CA VAL A 253 -6.82 19.69 3.46
C VAL A 253 -7.19 20.62 2.31
N LEU A 254 -6.77 20.31 1.09
CA LEU A 254 -7.12 21.08 -0.11
C LEU A 254 -8.64 21.07 -0.37
N ILE A 255 -9.28 19.92 -0.27
CA ILE A 255 -10.74 19.78 -0.42
C ILE A 255 -11.47 20.57 0.67
N ALA A 256 -11.05 20.47 1.93
CA ALA A 256 -11.64 21.20 3.04
C ALA A 256 -11.55 22.73 2.85
N LEU A 257 -10.42 23.22 2.34
CA LEU A 257 -10.24 24.64 2.00
C LEU A 257 -11.17 25.09 0.87
N LEU A 258 -11.39 24.25 -0.13
CA LEU A 258 -12.33 24.53 -1.22
C LEU A 258 -13.78 24.54 -0.74
N VAL A 259 -14.20 23.53 0.03
CA VAL A 259 -15.54 23.40 0.58
C VAL A 259 -15.86 24.56 1.53
N ALA A 260 -14.89 25.01 2.31
CA ALA A 260 -15.07 26.15 3.22
C ALA A 260 -15.36 27.48 2.50
N ARG A 261 -15.00 27.62 1.21
CA ARG A 261 -15.34 28.80 0.40
C ARG A 261 -16.80 28.79 -0.08
N VAL A 262 -17.44 27.64 -0.06
CA VAL A 262 -18.83 27.49 -0.50
C VAL A 262 -19.74 27.58 0.73
N LYS A 263 -20.69 28.50 0.74
CA LYS A 263 -21.59 28.75 1.88
C LYS A 263 -22.66 27.63 2.08
N PHE A 264 -22.26 26.36 1.92
CA PHE A 264 -23.16 25.19 2.07
C PHE A 264 -23.17 24.57 3.46
N SER A 265 -22.41 25.08 4.40
CA SER A 265 -22.20 24.40 5.65
C SER A 265 -22.12 25.40 6.81
N PRO A 266 -22.65 25.07 7.99
CA PRO A 266 -22.49 25.88 9.20
C PRO A 266 -21.07 25.81 9.75
N LEU A 267 -20.21 24.91 9.21
CA LEU A 267 -18.86 24.69 9.71
C LEU A 267 -17.87 25.72 9.17
N SER A 268 -17.03 26.22 10.05
CA SER A 268 -15.84 26.99 9.69
C SER A 268 -14.79 26.09 9.01
N THR A 269 -13.83 26.68 8.30
CA THR A 269 -12.70 25.95 7.70
C THR A 269 -11.96 25.09 8.71
N VAL A 270 -11.74 25.63 9.92
CA VAL A 270 -11.04 24.90 11.01
C VAL A 270 -11.86 23.69 11.46
N GLN A 271 -13.18 23.83 11.58
CA GLN A 271 -14.05 22.73 11.95
C GLN A 271 -14.08 21.61 10.90
N TRP A 272 -14.07 21.98 9.60
CA TRP A 272 -13.92 21.01 8.51
C TRP A 272 -12.58 20.28 8.57
N LEU A 273 -11.49 20.99 8.86
CA LEU A 273 -10.17 20.38 9.01
C LEU A 273 -10.13 19.41 10.20
N ILE A 274 -10.65 19.83 11.36
CA ILE A 274 -10.69 18.97 12.56
C ILE A 274 -11.58 17.74 12.33
N LEU A 275 -12.75 17.91 11.71
CA LEU A 275 -13.65 16.81 11.41
C LEU A 275 -12.98 15.79 10.48
N GLY A 276 -12.35 16.29 9.44
CA GLY A 276 -11.73 15.43 8.47
C GLY A 276 -10.45 14.77 8.96
N LEU A 277 -9.62 15.46 9.72
CA LEU A 277 -8.45 14.86 10.36
C LEU A 277 -8.83 13.63 11.20
N GLY A 278 -9.92 13.72 11.97
CA GLY A 278 -10.36 12.58 12.78
C GLY A 278 -11.02 11.46 11.98
N LEU A 279 -11.70 11.79 10.87
CA LEU A 279 -12.37 10.79 10.02
C LEU A 279 -11.44 10.19 8.96
N SER A 280 -10.41 10.89 8.50
CA SER A 280 -9.49 10.44 7.44
C SER A 280 -8.73 9.16 7.83
N LEU A 281 -8.42 9.00 9.10
CA LEU A 281 -7.71 7.81 9.62
C LEU A 281 -8.57 6.54 9.65
N ASN A 282 -9.90 6.67 9.59
CA ASN A 282 -10.79 5.54 9.83
C ASN A 282 -11.84 5.29 8.73
N ASN A 283 -12.47 6.34 8.20
CA ASN A 283 -13.58 6.11 7.26
C ASN A 283 -13.96 7.35 6.42
N TRP A 284 -13.51 7.40 5.19
CA TRP A 284 -13.86 8.42 4.22
C TRP A 284 -15.36 8.50 3.90
N GLY A 285 -16.06 7.35 3.94
CA GLY A 285 -17.48 7.28 3.65
C GLY A 285 -18.33 8.11 4.60
N VAL A 286 -17.98 8.14 5.87
CA VAL A 286 -18.68 8.95 6.88
C VAL A 286 -18.47 10.44 6.62
N LEU A 287 -17.28 10.86 6.20
CA LEU A 287 -17.01 12.26 5.86
C LEU A 287 -17.88 12.73 4.70
N VAL A 288 -17.97 11.93 3.62
CA VAL A 288 -18.82 12.22 2.46
C VAL A 288 -20.29 12.27 2.88
N LEU A 289 -20.74 11.31 3.70
CA LEU A 289 -22.11 11.29 4.23
C LEU A 289 -22.44 12.59 4.98
N ILE A 290 -21.54 13.07 5.84
CA ILE A 290 -21.73 14.30 6.62
C ILE A 290 -21.72 15.53 5.71
N ALA A 291 -20.84 15.58 4.73
CA ALA A 291 -20.84 16.68 3.74
C ALA A 291 -22.15 16.75 2.96
N LEU A 292 -22.68 15.60 2.52
CA LEU A 292 -23.97 15.50 1.85
C LEU A 292 -25.13 15.86 2.79
N TRP A 293 -25.07 15.47 4.06
CA TRP A 293 -26.06 15.83 5.06
C TRP A 293 -26.13 17.35 5.25
N PHE A 294 -25.01 18.03 5.51
CA PHE A 294 -24.99 19.48 5.63
C PHE A 294 -25.49 20.17 4.34
N SER A 295 -25.05 19.68 3.17
CA SER A 295 -25.50 20.24 1.88
C SER A 295 -27.00 20.08 1.67
N SER A 296 -27.58 18.94 2.04
CA SER A 296 -29.01 18.67 1.88
C SER A 296 -29.88 19.55 2.79
N ILE A 297 -29.43 19.76 4.04
CA ILE A 297 -30.10 20.65 4.98
C ILE A 297 -30.01 22.11 4.50
N THR A 298 -28.85 22.55 4.08
CA THR A 298 -28.68 23.92 3.55
C THR A 298 -29.49 24.13 2.29
N ALA A 299 -29.53 23.14 1.38
CA ALA A 299 -30.37 23.21 0.17
C ALA A 299 -31.87 23.32 0.50
N SER A 300 -32.30 22.79 1.65
CA SER A 300 -33.69 22.89 2.08
C SER A 300 -34.14 24.32 2.38
N GLN A 301 -33.20 25.24 2.68
CA GLN A 301 -33.49 26.66 2.91
C GLN A 301 -33.92 27.39 1.62
N TYR A 302 -33.45 26.92 0.46
CA TYR A 302 -33.68 27.53 -0.84
C TYR A 302 -34.86 26.92 -1.59
N ARG A 303 -35.76 26.23 -0.87
CA ARG A 303 -36.95 25.61 -1.52
C ARG A 303 -37.87 26.67 -2.11
N PRO A 304 -38.38 26.49 -3.34
CA PRO A 304 -39.33 27.42 -3.92
C PRO A 304 -40.65 27.39 -3.15
N ILE A 305 -41.24 28.60 -3.04
CA ILE A 305 -42.56 28.79 -2.43
C ILE A 305 -43.61 28.14 -3.35
N GLY A 306 -44.48 27.26 -2.84
CA GLY A 306 -45.54 26.63 -3.61
C GLY A 306 -45.30 25.17 -4.04
N VAL A 307 -44.31 24.49 -3.48
CA VAL A 307 -44.11 23.05 -3.70
C VAL A 307 -45.34 22.25 -3.30
N GLN A 308 -45.74 21.26 -4.09
CA GLN A 308 -46.85 20.37 -3.78
C GLN A 308 -46.65 19.73 -2.40
N ARG A 309 -47.69 19.73 -1.57
CA ARG A 309 -47.64 19.24 -0.16
C ARG A 309 -47.03 17.86 -0.02
N GLY A 310 -47.42 16.94 -0.93
CA GLY A 310 -46.89 15.57 -0.90
C GLY A 310 -45.37 15.53 -1.08
N LEU A 311 -44.83 16.29 -2.03
CA LEU A 311 -43.38 16.40 -2.28
C LEU A 311 -42.67 17.11 -1.13
N PHE A 312 -43.31 18.14 -0.53
CA PHE A 312 -42.75 18.79 0.66
C PHE A 312 -42.63 17.82 1.82
N ASN A 313 -43.74 17.12 2.20
CA ASN A 313 -43.71 16.17 3.32
C ASN A 313 -42.77 14.99 3.06
N LEU A 314 -42.71 14.48 1.84
CA LEU A 314 -41.76 13.41 1.45
C LEU A 314 -40.31 13.89 1.60
N SER A 315 -40.01 15.11 1.16
CA SER A 315 -38.66 15.70 1.33
C SER A 315 -38.30 15.96 2.78
N GLN A 316 -39.26 16.32 3.65
CA GLN A 316 -39.05 16.45 5.08
C GLN A 316 -38.76 15.08 5.72
N LEU A 317 -39.52 14.05 5.37
CA LEU A 317 -39.28 12.70 5.85
C LEU A 317 -37.88 12.20 5.45
N PHE A 318 -37.48 12.49 4.21
CA PHE A 318 -36.12 12.17 3.73
C PHE A 318 -35.06 12.88 4.59
N LEU A 319 -35.22 14.19 4.85
CA LEU A 319 -34.25 14.95 5.66
C LEU A 319 -34.17 14.43 7.11
N TYR A 320 -35.29 14.06 7.72
CA TYR A 320 -35.29 13.46 9.06
C TYR A 320 -34.58 12.10 9.06
N ALA A 321 -34.91 11.23 8.11
CA ALA A 321 -34.28 9.92 7.99
C ALA A 321 -32.75 10.06 7.72
N PHE A 322 -32.39 10.97 6.82
CA PHE A 322 -30.98 11.23 6.49
C PHE A 322 -30.21 11.82 7.68
N SER A 323 -30.84 12.75 8.45
CA SER A 323 -30.27 13.30 9.67
C SER A 323 -30.05 12.22 10.72
N ALA A 324 -31.01 11.31 10.90
CA ALA A 324 -30.86 10.19 11.81
C ALA A 324 -29.68 9.29 11.42
N VAL A 325 -29.56 8.95 10.15
CA VAL A 325 -28.42 8.14 9.62
C VAL A 325 -27.10 8.86 9.83
N ALA A 326 -27.01 10.16 9.53
CA ALA A 326 -25.80 10.94 9.71
C ALA A 326 -25.37 11.00 11.19
N ILE A 327 -26.31 11.27 12.10
CA ILE A 327 -26.03 11.35 13.54
C ILE A 327 -25.61 9.98 14.08
N ILE A 328 -26.32 8.91 13.73
CA ILE A 328 -25.98 7.54 14.14
C ILE A 328 -24.57 7.17 13.63
N SER A 329 -24.24 7.52 12.38
CA SER A 329 -22.91 7.29 11.83
C SER A 329 -21.82 8.04 12.58
N LEU A 330 -22.05 9.31 12.96
CA LEU A 330 -21.12 10.08 13.77
C LEU A 330 -20.91 9.46 15.16
N ILE A 331 -21.98 9.00 15.81
CA ILE A 331 -21.89 8.34 17.10
C ILE A 331 -21.15 7.01 17.00
N ALA A 332 -21.41 6.24 15.93
CA ALA A 332 -20.76 4.95 15.70
C ALA A 332 -19.25 5.06 15.42
N VAL A 333 -18.82 6.18 14.84
CA VAL A 333 -17.38 6.43 14.58
C VAL A 333 -16.59 6.62 15.88
N VAL A 334 -17.20 7.14 16.94
CA VAL A 334 -16.52 7.43 18.23
C VAL A 334 -15.81 6.19 18.80
N PRO A 335 -16.50 5.07 19.09
CA PRO A 335 -15.83 3.88 19.62
C PRO A 335 -14.81 3.29 18.62
N ILE A 336 -15.11 3.33 17.33
CA ILE A 336 -14.19 2.83 16.29
C ILE A 336 -12.88 3.63 16.34
N SER A 337 -12.95 4.95 16.36
CA SER A 337 -11.78 5.82 16.37
C SER A 337 -10.92 5.70 17.63
N LEU A 338 -11.53 5.46 18.78
CA LEU A 338 -10.81 5.30 20.05
C LEU A 338 -10.18 3.91 20.21
N LEU A 339 -10.82 2.87 19.69
CA LEU A 339 -10.38 1.48 19.85
C LEU A 339 -9.47 1.00 18.74
N SER A 340 -9.57 1.57 17.54
CA SER A 340 -8.75 1.18 16.41
C SER A 340 -7.30 1.65 16.53
N SER A 341 -6.42 1.00 15.79
CA SER A 341 -5.07 1.49 15.54
C SER A 341 -5.07 2.39 14.30
N PRO A 342 -4.27 3.46 14.27
CA PRO A 342 -4.21 4.36 13.11
C PRO A 342 -3.68 3.61 11.88
N SER A 343 -4.45 3.62 10.79
CA SER A 343 -3.97 3.12 9.50
C SER A 343 -3.24 4.24 8.79
N MET A 344 -1.96 4.05 8.50
CA MET A 344 -1.14 5.03 7.76
C MET A 344 -1.10 4.76 6.26
N GLY A 345 -1.89 3.80 5.75
CA GLY A 345 -1.89 3.44 4.34
C GLY A 345 -0.48 3.03 3.88
N ILE A 346 0.17 2.14 4.63
CA ILE A 346 1.51 1.66 4.29
C ILE A 346 1.36 0.65 3.17
N GLU A 347 1.89 1.01 2.01
CA GLU A 347 1.86 0.24 0.78
C GLU A 347 3.24 0.23 0.13
N GLY A 348 3.45 -0.64 -0.85
CA GLY A 348 4.70 -0.77 -1.60
C GLY A 348 5.25 -2.18 -1.55
N TYR A 349 6.52 -2.34 -1.88
CA TYR A 349 7.15 -3.65 -1.99
C TYR A 349 6.92 -4.51 -0.74
N GLN A 350 6.05 -5.53 -0.82
CA GLN A 350 5.71 -6.45 0.27
C GLN A 350 5.44 -5.77 1.62
N SER A 351 5.05 -4.49 1.60
CA SER A 351 4.79 -3.70 2.79
C SER A 351 3.29 -3.56 3.01
N TYR A 352 2.83 -3.78 4.23
CA TYR A 352 1.42 -3.64 4.62
C TYR A 352 1.29 -3.48 6.14
N GLY A 353 0.32 -2.73 6.58
CA GLY A 353 0.05 -2.54 8.02
C GLY A 353 1.28 -2.01 8.77
N ASN A 354 1.82 -2.80 9.69
CA ASN A 354 3.04 -2.47 10.45
C ASN A 354 4.29 -3.20 9.91
N THR A 355 4.18 -3.87 8.80
CA THR A 355 5.28 -4.54 8.11
C THR A 355 5.84 -3.64 7.03
N LEU A 356 7.11 -3.29 7.15
CA LEU A 356 7.84 -2.44 6.22
C LEU A 356 8.93 -3.27 5.56
N THR A 357 8.95 -3.30 4.23
CA THR A 357 9.92 -4.10 3.48
C THR A 357 10.63 -3.23 2.46
N TRP A 358 11.94 -3.31 2.41
CA TRP A 358 12.81 -2.64 1.44
C TRP A 358 13.60 -3.66 0.66
N PHE A 359 13.93 -3.30 -0.55
CA PHE A 359 14.79 -4.08 -1.43
C PHE A 359 15.95 -3.24 -1.93
N ALA A 360 17.13 -3.84 -1.98
CA ALA A 360 18.31 -3.26 -2.60
C ALA A 360 19.02 -4.33 -3.43
N ASP A 361 19.42 -3.95 -4.64
CA ASP A 361 20.03 -4.88 -5.58
C ASP A 361 21.41 -5.36 -5.12
N LYS A 362 22.22 -4.45 -4.58
CA LYS A 362 23.63 -4.71 -4.21
C LYS A 362 24.05 -3.95 -2.96
N ALA A 363 25.04 -4.50 -2.26
CA ALA A 363 25.80 -3.81 -1.23
C ALA A 363 27.24 -4.30 -1.21
N ASP A 364 28.17 -3.39 -0.95
CA ASP A 364 29.60 -3.67 -0.85
C ASP A 364 29.96 -4.04 0.59
N GLY A 365 29.44 -5.16 1.07
CA GLY A 365 29.66 -5.68 2.42
C GLY A 365 28.72 -5.11 3.47
N GLN A 366 28.56 -3.80 3.61
CA GLN A 366 27.63 -3.20 4.56
C GLN A 366 26.20 -3.23 4.03
N LEU A 367 25.27 -3.83 4.80
CA LEU A 367 23.86 -3.87 4.43
C LEU A 367 23.22 -2.48 4.45
N PRO A 368 22.25 -2.22 3.55
CA PRO A 368 21.53 -0.95 3.49
C PRO A 368 20.82 -0.66 4.81
N THR A 369 20.90 0.60 5.24
CA THR A 369 20.25 1.06 6.46
C THR A 369 18.87 1.59 6.15
N VAL A 370 17.90 1.29 7.01
CA VAL A 370 16.57 1.86 6.99
C VAL A 370 16.35 2.69 8.25
N THR A 371 15.38 3.59 8.22
CA THR A 371 15.04 4.44 9.36
C THR A 371 13.54 4.56 9.45
N ILE A 372 12.99 4.33 10.62
CA ILE A 372 11.55 4.37 10.90
C ILE A 372 11.34 5.37 12.04
N LEU A 373 10.54 6.40 11.78
CA LEU A 373 10.04 7.30 12.80
C LEU A 373 8.69 6.78 13.29
N SER A 374 8.64 6.43 14.56
CA SER A 374 7.42 5.95 15.19
C SER A 374 7.28 6.49 16.60
N ILE A 375 6.03 6.72 17.02
CA ILE A 375 5.70 7.16 18.36
C ILE A 375 4.75 6.16 19.01
N SER A 376 4.60 6.24 20.32
CA SER A 376 3.64 5.37 21.02
C SER A 376 2.21 5.62 20.53
N VAL A 377 1.44 4.56 20.31
CA VAL A 377 0.02 4.63 19.92
C VAL A 377 -0.83 5.42 20.93
N TRP A 378 -0.36 5.56 22.16
CA TRP A 378 -1.03 6.37 23.18
C TRP A 378 -1.15 7.85 22.82
N PHE A 379 -0.19 8.40 22.05
CA PHE A 379 -0.29 9.77 21.51
C PHE A 379 -1.48 9.90 20.55
N TYR A 380 -1.63 8.92 19.66
CA TYR A 380 -2.79 8.87 18.78
C TYR A 380 -4.10 8.81 19.60
N LYS A 381 -4.18 7.91 20.59
CA LYS A 381 -5.37 7.77 21.44
C LYS A 381 -5.70 9.04 22.22
N ALA A 382 -4.69 9.74 22.72
CA ALA A 382 -4.88 11.02 23.40
C ALA A 382 -5.43 12.10 22.44
N ILE A 383 -4.88 12.20 21.23
CA ILE A 383 -5.37 13.11 20.18
C ILE A 383 -6.83 12.77 19.82
N MET A 384 -7.12 11.49 19.62
CA MET A 384 -8.48 11.04 19.28
C MET A 384 -9.47 11.27 20.43
N LEU A 385 -9.05 11.17 21.69
CA LEU A 385 -9.90 11.50 22.82
C LEU A 385 -10.29 12.99 22.81
N VAL A 386 -9.32 13.88 22.59
CA VAL A 386 -9.59 15.32 22.46
C VAL A 386 -10.53 15.59 21.28
N TRP A 387 -10.29 14.94 20.15
CA TRP A 387 -11.15 15.03 18.98
C TRP A 387 -12.59 14.57 19.25
N VAL A 388 -12.76 13.44 19.95
CA VAL A 388 -14.09 12.91 20.33
C VAL A 388 -14.84 13.87 21.25
N ILE A 389 -14.17 14.49 22.21
CA ILE A 389 -14.78 15.50 23.10
C ILE A 389 -15.26 16.69 22.26
N TRP A 390 -14.41 17.19 21.35
CA TRP A 390 -14.79 18.25 20.42
C TRP A 390 -15.98 17.85 19.54
N LEU A 391 -15.94 16.63 18.96
CA LEU A 391 -17.01 16.12 18.11
C LEU A 391 -18.34 16.03 18.88
N SER A 392 -18.32 15.52 20.11
CA SER A 392 -19.52 15.36 20.96
C SER A 392 -20.20 16.71 21.23
N THR A 393 -19.41 17.75 21.52
CA THR A 393 -19.95 19.11 21.71
C THR A 393 -20.44 19.72 20.40
N SER A 394 -19.75 19.42 19.29
CA SER A 394 -20.12 19.93 17.97
C SER A 394 -21.40 19.30 17.43
N ILE A 395 -21.62 18.01 17.66
CA ILE A 395 -22.86 17.29 17.26
C ILE A 395 -24.10 17.98 17.85
N LEU A 396 -24.06 18.36 19.13
CA LEU A 396 -25.18 19.05 19.76
C LEU A 396 -25.50 20.37 19.05
N SER A 397 -24.49 21.14 18.69
CA SER A 397 -24.65 22.39 17.95
C SER A 397 -25.19 22.14 16.54
N TRP A 398 -24.73 21.10 15.88
CA TRP A 398 -25.18 20.73 14.53
C TRP A 398 -26.62 20.22 14.51
N ILE A 399 -27.04 19.44 15.52
CA ILE A 399 -28.44 19.01 15.67
C ILE A 399 -29.34 20.22 15.85
N LYS A 400 -28.96 21.16 16.73
CA LYS A 400 -29.74 22.40 16.92
C LYS A 400 -29.86 23.19 15.63
N TRP A 401 -28.76 23.43 14.93
CA TRP A 401 -28.75 24.10 13.63
C TRP A 401 -29.60 23.38 12.58
N ALA A 402 -29.49 22.06 12.51
CA ALA A 402 -30.25 21.25 11.57
C ALA A 402 -31.75 21.37 11.83
N TRP A 403 -32.16 21.30 13.10
CA TRP A 403 -33.56 21.41 13.51
C TRP A 403 -34.13 22.78 13.16
N GLU A 404 -33.43 23.87 13.51
CA GLU A 404 -33.81 25.23 13.17
C GLU A 404 -33.94 25.44 11.64
N THR A 405 -32.97 24.91 10.89
CA THR A 405 -32.93 25.05 9.43
C THR A 405 -34.05 24.28 8.73
N ILE A 406 -34.31 23.04 9.13
CA ILE A 406 -35.41 22.22 8.57
C ILE A 406 -36.76 22.85 8.87
N GLY A 407 -36.88 23.54 10.01
CA GLY A 407 -38.11 24.19 10.46
C GLY A 407 -38.45 25.53 9.77
N ILE A 408 -37.55 26.15 9.00
CA ILE A 408 -37.74 27.46 8.36
C ILE A 408 -39.03 27.53 7.53
N HIS A 409 -39.35 26.50 6.76
CA HIS A 409 -40.54 26.42 5.90
C HIS A 409 -41.66 25.56 6.56
N GLY A 410 -41.57 25.30 7.87
CA GLY A 410 -42.45 24.44 8.62
C GLY A 410 -42.02 22.98 8.62
N TYR A 411 -42.32 22.28 9.72
CA TYR A 411 -41.92 20.89 9.90
C TYR A 411 -42.80 19.91 9.12
N TRP A 412 -44.06 20.27 8.89
CA TRP A 412 -45.05 19.45 8.21
C TRP A 412 -46.18 20.31 7.65
N GLN A 413 -46.67 20.00 6.44
CA GLN A 413 -47.85 20.62 5.87
C GLN A 413 -49.09 19.74 6.09
N SER A 414 -50.00 20.19 6.98
CA SER A 414 -51.25 19.49 7.24
C SER A 414 -52.20 19.53 6.04
N LEU A 415 -53.10 18.53 5.93
CA LEU A 415 -54.18 18.57 4.95
C LEU A 415 -55.08 19.79 5.25
N PRO A 416 -55.63 20.45 4.23
CA PRO A 416 -56.65 21.48 4.44
C PRO A 416 -57.84 20.84 5.14
N PRO A 417 -58.48 21.58 6.06
CA PRO A 417 -59.71 21.08 6.63
C PRO A 417 -60.69 20.72 5.54
N LYS A 418 -61.30 19.53 5.63
CA LYS A 418 -62.32 19.09 4.72
C LYS A 418 -63.39 20.25 4.70
N LYS A 419 -63.63 20.84 3.52
CA LYS A 419 -64.78 21.72 3.38
C LYS A 419 -66.01 20.87 3.72
N ASP A 420 -66.67 21.17 4.83
CA ASP A 420 -67.98 20.64 5.13
C ASP A 420 -68.88 20.85 3.89
N LYS A 421 -69.45 19.79 3.40
CA LYS A 421 -70.45 19.86 2.35
C LYS A 421 -71.54 20.82 2.85
N ALA A 422 -71.66 22.00 2.20
CA ALA A 422 -72.74 22.91 2.47
C ALA A 422 -74.07 22.14 2.50
N GLU A 423 -74.73 22.18 3.61
CA GLU A 423 -76.05 21.63 3.87
C GLU A 423 -76.96 22.19 2.79
N LYS A 424 -77.49 21.31 1.94
CA LYS A 424 -78.48 21.65 0.91
C LYS A 424 -79.72 22.17 1.69
N THR A 425 -79.87 23.47 1.73
CA THR A 425 -81.16 24.11 2.09
C THR A 425 -82.24 23.58 1.14
N VAL A 426 -83.13 22.81 1.70
CA VAL A 426 -84.39 22.39 1.02
C VAL A 426 -85.26 23.60 0.84
N PRO A 427 -85.73 23.95 -0.38
CA PRO A 427 -86.71 25.03 -0.54
C PRO A 427 -88.05 24.58 0.04
N VAL A 428 -88.59 25.33 1.00
CA VAL A 428 -89.98 25.24 1.45
C VAL A 428 -90.85 25.77 0.32
N GLN A 429 -91.74 24.88 -0.23
CA GLN A 429 -92.84 25.26 -1.11
C GLN A 429 -94.01 25.73 -0.25
N ASP A 430 -94.51 26.96 -0.48
CA ASP A 430 -95.87 27.41 -0.21
C ASP A 430 -96.81 27.10 -1.37
#